data_e3b48e4bca829fc01b12e7deb361928a
#
_entry.id   e3b48e4bca829fc01b12e7deb361928a
#
_cell.length_a   1.000
_cell.length_b   1.000
_cell.length_c   1.000
_cell.angle_alpha   90.00
_cell.angle_beta   90.00
_cell.angle_gamma   90.00
#
_symmetry.space_group_name_H-M   'P 1'
#
loop_
_entity.id
_entity.type
_entity.pdbx_description
1 polymer ?
#
loop_
_entity_poly.entity_id
_entity_poly.type
_entity_poly.pdbx_seq_one_letter_code
_entity_poly.pdbx_strand_id
1 'polypeptide(L)'
;MKRMKFLKALSVVLFGSYGLGAEPAPHPLVLVSEGKLPIILSAPHGGDQAIPGVAERKGDALERGPGKFVTARDTGTEELAIALADAIEKRMGKRPYLVVAKFHRKYADANRPAELAFEDPKAKPAYEAYHTALAQYCRAVQKNYGRGLLLDLHGQVAATDTIFRGTQNGKTVTLLTQRFGPAAQNGPKSFFGLLETAGCKVYPRDESREKSSFTGGHIVMTYGSHTVHAIDAIQCEFGTEYRVREKVKDTATKVATAVEEFAKLYLLEDKKH
;
A
#
# COMPACT_ATOMS: atom_id res chain seq x y z
N MET A 1 -10.24 27.23 -67.87
CA MET A 1 -9.63 27.28 -66.51
C MET A 1 -10.72 27.08 -65.44
N LYS A 2 -10.85 25.86 -64.93
CA LYS A 2 -11.82 25.53 -63.84
C LYS A 2 -11.12 25.62 -62.48
N ARG A 3 -11.57 26.52 -61.58
CA ARG A 3 -11.10 26.66 -60.25
C ARG A 3 -11.70 25.56 -59.39
N MET A 4 -10.86 24.67 -58.87
CA MET A 4 -11.22 23.65 -57.91
C MET A 4 -11.23 24.27 -56.49
N LYS A 5 -12.40 24.27 -55.84
CA LYS A 5 -12.53 24.69 -54.42
C LYS A 5 -12.16 23.51 -53.51
N PHE A 6 -11.07 23.67 -52.76
CA PHE A 6 -10.71 22.73 -51.69
C PHE A 6 -11.61 23.00 -50.47
N LEU A 7 -12.42 22.02 -50.13
CA LEU A 7 -13.18 22.00 -48.89
C LEU A 7 -12.26 21.47 -47.76
N LYS A 8 -11.91 22.31 -46.83
CA LYS A 8 -11.19 21.89 -45.61
C LYS A 8 -12.19 21.23 -44.68
N ALA A 9 -12.07 19.92 -44.48
CA ALA A 9 -12.79 19.21 -43.45
C ALA A 9 -12.17 19.54 -42.07
N LEU A 10 -12.95 20.17 -41.22
CA LEU A 10 -12.58 20.47 -39.81
C LEU A 10 -12.90 19.23 -38.99
N SER A 11 -11.87 18.43 -38.65
CA SER A 11 -12.02 17.32 -37.74
C SER A 11 -12.15 17.85 -36.31
N VAL A 12 -13.37 17.80 -35.79
CA VAL A 12 -13.63 18.06 -34.36
C VAL A 12 -13.18 16.82 -33.57
N VAL A 13 -12.04 16.92 -32.90
CA VAL A 13 -11.62 15.92 -31.91
C VAL A 13 -12.45 16.17 -30.65
N LEU A 14 -13.46 15.33 -30.41
CA LEU A 14 -14.18 15.26 -29.18
C LEU A 14 -13.21 14.71 -28.08
N PHE A 15 -12.66 15.61 -27.29
CA PHE A 15 -12.07 15.23 -26.02
C PHE A 15 -13.19 14.70 -25.10
N GLY A 16 -13.28 13.39 -25.01
CA GLY A 16 -14.09 12.75 -23.99
C GLY A 16 -13.64 13.24 -22.62
N SER A 17 -14.52 13.94 -21.89
CA SER A 17 -14.33 14.26 -20.49
C SER A 17 -14.25 12.94 -19.70
N TYR A 18 -13.03 12.51 -19.38
CA TYR A 18 -12.84 11.47 -18.36
C TYR A 18 -13.36 12.05 -17.06
N GLY A 19 -14.55 11.62 -16.66
CA GLY A 19 -15.19 12.00 -15.42
C GLY A 19 -14.24 11.77 -14.25
N LEU A 20 -14.24 12.70 -13.31
CA LEU A 20 -13.69 12.54 -11.97
C LEU A 20 -14.17 11.18 -11.46
N GLY A 21 -13.23 10.24 -11.20
CA GLY A 21 -13.55 8.87 -10.84
C GLY A 21 -14.54 8.83 -9.69
N ALA A 22 -15.64 8.10 -9.88
CA ALA A 22 -16.58 7.81 -8.82
C ALA A 22 -15.82 7.17 -7.65
N GLU A 23 -16.21 7.54 -6.41
CA GLU A 23 -15.76 6.85 -5.19
C GLU A 23 -15.84 5.33 -5.40
N PRO A 24 -14.89 4.53 -4.86
CA PRO A 24 -14.98 3.09 -4.96
C PRO A 24 -16.32 2.64 -4.39
N ALA A 25 -17.07 1.85 -5.16
CA ALA A 25 -18.32 1.32 -4.66
C ALA A 25 -18.07 0.59 -3.32
N PRO A 26 -18.79 0.95 -2.24
CA PRO A 26 -18.53 0.39 -0.93
C PRO A 26 -18.76 -1.12 -0.96
N HIS A 27 -17.78 -1.89 -0.53
CA HIS A 27 -17.89 -3.33 -0.36
C HIS A 27 -17.84 -3.66 1.15
N PRO A 28 -18.80 -4.43 1.70
CA PRO A 28 -18.89 -4.63 3.14
C PRO A 28 -17.64 -5.29 3.77
N LEU A 29 -16.87 -6.02 2.96
CA LEU A 29 -15.65 -6.69 3.39
C LEU A 29 -14.36 -5.91 3.08
N VAL A 30 -14.47 -4.64 2.66
CA VAL A 30 -13.31 -3.76 2.45
C VAL A 30 -13.59 -2.43 3.15
N LEU A 31 -12.80 -2.11 4.15
CA LEU A 31 -12.84 -0.80 4.78
C LEU A 31 -11.98 0.16 3.95
N VAL A 32 -12.59 1.25 3.50
CA VAL A 32 -11.92 2.34 2.80
C VAL A 32 -12.14 3.66 3.54
N SER A 33 -11.14 4.52 3.54
CA SER A 33 -11.25 5.89 4.04
C SER A 33 -10.47 6.82 3.14
N GLU A 34 -11.14 7.84 2.62
CA GLU A 34 -10.49 8.90 1.86
C GLU A 34 -9.53 9.69 2.74
N GLY A 35 -8.42 10.13 2.15
CA GLY A 35 -7.38 10.88 2.84
C GLY A 35 -7.13 12.25 2.22
N LYS A 36 -6.35 13.06 2.97
CA LYS A 36 -5.88 14.40 2.56
C LYS A 36 -4.36 14.55 2.77
N LEU A 37 -3.63 13.44 2.68
CA LEU A 37 -2.16 13.37 2.76
C LEU A 37 -1.62 12.54 1.58
N PRO A 38 -0.38 12.73 1.16
CA PRO A 38 0.28 11.88 0.17
C PRO A 38 0.71 10.52 0.77
N ILE A 39 -0.14 9.92 1.58
CA ILE A 39 0.11 8.70 2.35
C ILE A 39 -1.08 7.76 2.19
N ILE A 40 -0.81 6.52 1.81
CA ILE A 40 -1.79 5.44 1.68
C ILE A 40 -1.39 4.32 2.66
N LEU A 41 -2.31 3.87 3.47
CA LEU A 41 -2.17 2.70 4.32
C LEU A 41 -2.95 1.54 3.73
N SER A 42 -2.35 0.37 3.66
CA SER A 42 -2.92 -0.87 3.16
C SER A 42 -2.74 -1.98 4.19
N ALA A 43 -3.76 -2.79 4.45
CA ALA A 43 -3.67 -3.96 5.31
C ALA A 43 -4.47 -5.13 4.69
N PRO A 44 -3.81 -6.01 3.92
CA PRO A 44 -4.50 -7.03 3.13
C PRO A 44 -4.86 -8.30 3.90
N HIS A 45 -4.27 -8.53 5.09
CA HIS A 45 -4.31 -9.83 5.76
C HIS A 45 -4.81 -9.82 7.20
N GLY A 46 -5.23 -8.64 7.71
CA GLY A 46 -5.71 -8.48 9.09
C GLY A 46 -7.14 -8.97 9.32
N GLY A 47 -7.94 -9.06 8.28
CA GLY A 47 -9.34 -9.42 8.38
C GLY A 47 -9.61 -10.87 8.76
N ASP A 48 -10.75 -11.11 9.40
CA ASP A 48 -11.19 -12.44 9.87
C ASP A 48 -12.56 -12.87 9.34
N GLN A 49 -13.21 -12.01 8.54
CA GLN A 49 -14.57 -12.26 8.07
C GLN A 49 -14.58 -13.28 6.91
N ALA A 50 -15.59 -14.16 6.92
CA ALA A 50 -15.84 -15.02 5.80
C ALA A 50 -16.40 -14.21 4.60
N ILE A 51 -16.06 -14.64 3.39
CA ILE A 51 -16.77 -14.18 2.19
C ILE A 51 -17.97 -15.11 2.00
N PRO A 52 -19.22 -14.60 2.06
CA PRO A 52 -20.41 -15.44 2.02
C PRO A 52 -20.46 -16.36 0.80
N GLY A 53 -20.67 -17.65 1.05
CA GLY A 53 -20.77 -18.67 0.00
C GLY A 53 -19.47 -19.03 -0.73
N VAL A 54 -18.32 -18.58 -0.21
CA VAL A 54 -16.98 -18.90 -0.74
C VAL A 54 -16.32 -19.98 0.12
N ALA A 55 -15.81 -21.03 -0.51
CA ALA A 55 -15.03 -22.06 0.15
C ALA A 55 -13.60 -21.56 0.45
N GLU A 56 -12.96 -22.14 1.48
CA GLU A 56 -11.55 -21.87 1.76
C GLU A 56 -10.66 -22.37 0.63
N ARG A 57 -9.64 -21.59 0.29
CA ARG A 57 -8.64 -21.94 -0.72
C ARG A 57 -7.84 -23.16 -0.28
N LYS A 58 -7.54 -24.04 -1.22
CA LYS A 58 -6.76 -25.29 -1.01
C LYS A 58 -5.31 -25.17 -1.48
N GLY A 59 -4.99 -24.13 -2.25
CA GLY A 59 -3.65 -23.91 -2.77
C GLY A 59 -3.35 -24.58 -4.10
N ASP A 60 -4.34 -25.21 -4.73
CA ASP A 60 -4.14 -25.99 -5.96
C ASP A 60 -3.53 -25.16 -7.11
N ALA A 61 -3.88 -23.86 -7.19
CA ALA A 61 -3.32 -22.94 -8.18
C ALA A 61 -1.93 -22.38 -7.81
N LEU A 62 -1.46 -22.58 -6.58
CA LEU A 62 -0.25 -21.95 -6.05
C LEU A 62 0.99 -22.86 -6.07
N GLU A 63 0.86 -24.13 -6.36
CA GLU A 63 2.00 -25.07 -6.49
C GLU A 63 2.99 -24.66 -7.58
N ARG A 64 2.58 -23.81 -8.52
CA ARG A 64 3.39 -23.36 -9.67
C ARG A 64 3.72 -21.86 -9.66
N GLY A 65 3.27 -21.12 -8.64
CA GLY A 65 3.43 -19.67 -8.56
C GLY A 65 4.57 -19.22 -7.63
N PRO A 66 5.03 -17.96 -7.75
CA PRO A 66 5.99 -17.40 -6.82
C PRO A 66 5.34 -17.24 -5.44
N GLY A 67 5.97 -17.84 -4.44
CA GLY A 67 5.57 -17.77 -3.04
C GLY A 67 4.83 -19.01 -2.53
N LYS A 68 4.86 -19.18 -1.20
CA LYS A 68 4.17 -20.28 -0.53
C LYS A 68 2.69 -20.00 -0.41
N PHE A 69 1.85 -21.03 -0.48
CA PHE A 69 0.45 -20.96 -0.10
C PHE A 69 0.33 -20.68 1.39
N VAL A 70 -0.34 -19.58 1.75
CA VAL A 70 -0.57 -19.16 3.13
C VAL A 70 -2.04 -18.81 3.31
N THR A 71 -2.64 -19.35 4.36
CA THR A 71 -4.01 -19.03 4.78
C THR A 71 -4.04 -18.34 6.14
N ALA A 72 -2.96 -18.39 6.91
CA ALA A 72 -2.89 -17.77 8.22
C ALA A 72 -3.05 -16.25 8.11
N ARG A 73 -3.88 -15.69 8.97
CA ARG A 73 -4.15 -14.27 9.10
C ARG A 73 -2.97 -13.57 9.78
N ASP A 74 -2.71 -12.33 9.40
CA ASP A 74 -1.75 -11.44 10.07
C ASP A 74 -2.47 -10.71 11.21
N THR A 75 -2.76 -11.44 12.30
CA THR A 75 -3.56 -10.96 13.43
C THR A 75 -3.04 -9.62 13.97
N GLY A 76 -3.92 -8.66 14.18
CA GLY A 76 -3.61 -7.33 14.72
C GLY A 76 -3.23 -6.28 13.67
N THR A 77 -3.06 -6.65 12.38
CA THR A 77 -2.70 -5.66 11.34
C THR A 77 -3.88 -4.80 10.89
N GLU A 78 -5.11 -5.30 10.94
CA GLU A 78 -6.32 -4.49 10.74
C GLU A 78 -6.41 -3.40 11.81
N GLU A 79 -6.33 -3.78 13.06
CA GLU A 79 -6.40 -2.87 14.21
C GLU A 79 -5.23 -1.86 14.19
N LEU A 80 -4.04 -2.31 13.82
CA LEU A 80 -2.86 -1.45 13.69
C LEU A 80 -3.05 -0.42 12.56
N ALA A 81 -3.58 -0.82 11.41
CA ALA A 81 -3.80 0.09 10.28
C ALA A 81 -4.80 1.20 10.64
N ILE A 82 -5.89 0.86 11.32
CA ILE A 82 -6.91 1.82 11.78
C ILE A 82 -6.30 2.76 12.83
N ALA A 83 -5.64 2.22 13.85
CA ALA A 83 -5.00 3.02 14.89
C ALA A 83 -3.90 3.92 14.34
N LEU A 84 -3.15 3.47 13.32
CA LEU A 84 -2.13 4.27 12.65
C LEU A 84 -2.75 5.42 11.85
N ALA A 85 -3.85 5.18 11.14
CA ALA A 85 -4.57 6.25 10.44
C ALA A 85 -5.03 7.34 11.41
N ASP A 86 -5.59 6.97 12.57
CA ASP A 86 -6.03 7.89 13.62
C ASP A 86 -4.84 8.64 14.26
N ALA A 87 -3.73 7.96 14.50
CA ALA A 87 -2.52 8.56 15.07
C ALA A 87 -1.87 9.57 14.10
N ILE A 88 -1.85 9.28 12.80
CA ILE A 88 -1.38 10.20 11.75
C ILE A 88 -2.29 11.42 11.70
N GLU A 89 -3.62 11.23 11.66
CA GLU A 89 -4.58 12.33 11.64
C GLU A 89 -4.43 13.24 12.86
N LYS A 90 -4.28 12.67 14.05
CA LYS A 90 -4.04 13.43 15.29
C LYS A 90 -2.75 14.26 15.24
N ARG A 91 -1.68 13.73 14.62
CA ARG A 91 -0.37 14.42 14.55
C ARG A 91 -0.30 15.46 13.43
N MET A 92 -0.87 15.15 12.27
CA MET A 92 -0.71 15.96 11.05
C MET A 92 -1.95 16.81 10.71
N GLY A 93 -3.04 16.68 11.48
CA GLY A 93 -4.30 17.41 11.25
C GLY A 93 -5.07 16.96 9.99
N LYS A 94 -4.60 15.92 9.31
CA LYS A 94 -5.19 15.36 8.10
C LYS A 94 -5.06 13.84 8.13
N ARG A 95 -6.07 13.15 7.62
CA ARG A 95 -6.11 11.69 7.55
C ARG A 95 -5.35 11.16 6.32
N PRO A 96 -4.60 10.06 6.42
CA PRO A 96 -4.08 9.32 5.27
C PRO A 96 -5.22 8.56 4.58
N TYR A 97 -5.02 8.16 3.32
CA TYR A 97 -5.89 7.18 2.66
C TYR A 97 -5.72 5.82 3.34
N LEU A 98 -6.80 5.05 3.46
CA LEU A 98 -6.77 3.75 4.14
C LEU A 98 -7.58 2.72 3.34
N VAL A 99 -6.99 1.52 3.13
CA VAL A 99 -7.65 0.36 2.55
C VAL A 99 -7.34 -0.88 3.39
N VAL A 100 -8.37 -1.51 3.97
CA VAL A 100 -8.21 -2.69 4.82
C VAL A 100 -9.11 -3.81 4.31
N ALA A 101 -8.56 -4.99 4.07
CA ALA A 101 -9.33 -6.19 3.84
C ALA A 101 -9.90 -6.71 5.17
N LYS A 102 -11.23 -6.75 5.29
CA LYS A 102 -11.93 -7.37 6.42
C LYS A 102 -12.14 -8.87 6.19
N PHE A 103 -12.07 -9.31 4.94
CA PHE A 103 -12.15 -10.73 4.61
C PHE A 103 -10.86 -11.46 4.99
N HIS A 104 -11.03 -12.69 5.45
CA HIS A 104 -9.89 -13.53 5.81
C HIS A 104 -9.17 -14.05 4.55
N ARG A 105 -7.83 -13.95 4.54
CA ARG A 105 -7.01 -14.37 3.39
C ARG A 105 -7.15 -15.84 2.99
N LYS A 106 -7.73 -16.69 3.84
CA LYS A 106 -8.05 -18.08 3.47
C LYS A 106 -9.14 -18.21 2.39
N TYR A 107 -9.93 -17.15 2.15
CA TYR A 107 -10.91 -17.09 1.07
C TYR A 107 -10.39 -16.35 -0.15
N ALA A 108 -9.68 -15.23 0.05
CA ALA A 108 -9.03 -14.46 -0.99
C ALA A 108 -7.77 -13.79 -0.43
N ASP A 109 -6.65 -13.90 -1.11
CA ASP A 109 -5.39 -13.27 -0.72
C ASP A 109 -5.15 -12.00 -1.53
N ALA A 110 -5.45 -10.82 -0.96
CA ALA A 110 -5.28 -9.55 -1.65
C ALA A 110 -3.80 -9.21 -1.97
N ASN A 111 -2.83 -9.91 -1.36
CA ASN A 111 -1.41 -9.74 -1.71
C ASN A 111 -0.92 -10.81 -2.70
N ARG A 112 -1.80 -11.26 -3.61
CA ARG A 112 -1.49 -12.12 -4.75
C ARG A 112 -2.12 -11.55 -6.02
N PRO A 113 -1.55 -11.84 -7.21
CA PRO A 113 -2.23 -11.53 -8.46
C PRO A 113 -3.54 -12.31 -8.57
N ALA A 114 -4.52 -11.79 -9.32
CA ALA A 114 -5.90 -12.28 -9.32
C ALA A 114 -6.02 -13.78 -9.62
N GLU A 115 -5.18 -14.31 -10.51
CA GLU A 115 -5.14 -15.73 -10.89
C GLU A 115 -4.70 -16.67 -9.76
N LEU A 116 -4.07 -16.13 -8.71
CA LEU A 116 -3.59 -16.87 -7.54
C LEU A 116 -4.28 -16.44 -6.23
N ALA A 117 -5.09 -15.38 -6.30
CA ALA A 117 -5.68 -14.77 -5.11
C ALA A 117 -6.85 -15.57 -4.53
N PHE A 118 -7.63 -16.20 -5.39
CA PHE A 118 -8.84 -16.94 -4.99
C PHE A 118 -9.09 -18.11 -5.96
N GLU A 119 -9.70 -19.15 -5.46
CA GLU A 119 -10.09 -20.37 -6.23
C GLU A 119 -11.58 -20.33 -6.58
N ASP A 120 -12.42 -19.72 -5.73
CA ASP A 120 -13.84 -19.52 -5.99
C ASP A 120 -14.09 -18.15 -6.63
N PRO A 121 -14.68 -18.07 -7.84
CA PRO A 121 -14.99 -16.80 -8.50
C PRO A 121 -15.89 -15.85 -7.70
N LYS A 122 -16.67 -16.36 -6.75
CA LYS A 122 -17.49 -15.55 -5.84
C LYS A 122 -16.67 -14.64 -4.92
N ALA A 123 -15.37 -14.92 -4.74
CA ALA A 123 -14.47 -14.07 -3.98
C ALA A 123 -13.97 -12.86 -4.78
N LYS A 124 -14.09 -12.89 -6.12
CA LYS A 124 -13.60 -11.85 -7.02
C LYS A 124 -14.08 -10.43 -6.66
N PRO A 125 -15.38 -10.19 -6.35
CA PRO A 125 -15.84 -8.83 -6.01
C PRO A 125 -15.12 -8.22 -4.81
N ALA A 126 -14.84 -9.00 -3.75
CA ALA A 126 -14.10 -8.52 -2.58
C ALA A 126 -12.65 -8.19 -2.90
N TYR A 127 -11.98 -9.05 -3.68
CA TYR A 127 -10.63 -8.82 -4.18
C TYR A 127 -10.55 -7.56 -5.06
N GLU A 128 -11.46 -7.43 -6.03
CA GLU A 128 -11.48 -6.28 -6.95
C GLU A 128 -11.80 -4.97 -6.23
N ALA A 129 -12.70 -4.97 -5.25
CA ALA A 129 -13.00 -3.79 -4.45
C ALA A 129 -11.75 -3.27 -3.72
N TYR A 130 -10.95 -4.17 -3.13
CA TYR A 130 -9.69 -3.82 -2.47
C TYR A 130 -8.69 -3.17 -3.43
N HIS A 131 -8.44 -3.81 -4.56
CA HIS A 131 -7.46 -3.31 -5.55
C HIS A 131 -7.95 -2.05 -6.29
N THR A 132 -9.26 -1.94 -6.54
CA THR A 132 -9.85 -0.74 -7.12
C THR A 132 -9.65 0.47 -6.21
N ALA A 133 -9.87 0.32 -4.91
CA ALA A 133 -9.66 1.38 -3.93
C ALA A 133 -8.17 1.81 -3.88
N LEU A 134 -7.23 0.86 -3.82
CA LEU A 134 -5.79 1.17 -3.86
C LEU A 134 -5.40 1.92 -5.14
N ALA A 135 -5.84 1.44 -6.30
CA ALA A 135 -5.54 2.08 -7.58
C ALA A 135 -6.11 3.51 -7.67
N GLN A 136 -7.32 3.73 -7.13
CA GLN A 136 -7.93 5.06 -7.10
C GLN A 136 -7.18 6.00 -6.16
N TYR A 137 -6.78 5.53 -4.98
CA TYR A 137 -6.00 6.33 -4.04
C TYR A 137 -4.60 6.64 -4.54
N CYS A 138 -3.93 5.71 -5.23
CA CYS A 138 -2.67 6.00 -5.91
C CYS A 138 -2.84 7.11 -6.95
N ARG A 139 -3.89 7.05 -7.79
CA ARG A 139 -4.19 8.12 -8.76
C ARG A 139 -4.50 9.45 -8.09
N ALA A 140 -5.28 9.46 -7.00
CA ALA A 140 -5.61 10.67 -6.25
C ALA A 140 -4.36 11.31 -5.66
N VAL A 141 -3.48 10.51 -5.05
CA VAL A 141 -2.20 10.98 -4.49
C VAL A 141 -1.30 11.53 -5.60
N GLN A 142 -1.14 10.82 -6.71
CA GLN A 142 -0.34 11.32 -7.84
C GLN A 142 -0.89 12.63 -8.40
N LYS A 143 -2.20 12.72 -8.61
CA LYS A 143 -2.84 13.93 -9.13
C LYS A 143 -2.66 15.13 -8.20
N ASN A 144 -2.82 14.93 -6.88
CA ASN A 144 -2.88 16.03 -5.93
C ASN A 144 -1.51 16.45 -5.39
N TYR A 145 -0.51 15.53 -5.41
CA TYR A 145 0.79 15.74 -4.76
C TYR A 145 1.99 15.45 -5.67
N GLY A 146 1.81 14.73 -6.79
CA GLY A 146 2.89 14.32 -7.70
C GLY A 146 3.87 13.29 -7.13
N ARG A 147 3.67 12.88 -5.88
CA ARG A 147 4.46 11.87 -5.15
C ARG A 147 3.70 11.39 -3.92
N GLY A 148 4.03 10.21 -3.42
CA GLY A 148 3.38 9.66 -2.23
C GLY A 148 4.04 8.40 -1.72
N LEU A 149 3.60 7.96 -0.55
CA LEU A 149 4.06 6.75 0.11
C LEU A 149 2.88 5.80 0.35
N LEU A 150 2.98 4.57 -0.12
CA LEU A 150 2.13 3.45 0.27
C LEU A 150 2.86 2.62 1.32
N LEU A 151 2.27 2.50 2.50
CA LEU A 151 2.69 1.57 3.55
C LEU A 151 1.74 0.37 3.54
N ASP A 152 2.27 -0.81 3.19
CA ASP A 152 1.53 -2.06 3.16
C ASP A 152 1.84 -2.86 4.44
N LEU A 153 0.86 -2.92 5.35
CA LEU A 153 1.03 -3.44 6.70
C LEU A 153 0.76 -4.94 6.74
N HIS A 154 1.78 -5.69 7.09
CA HIS A 154 1.78 -7.14 7.24
C HIS A 154 2.24 -7.57 8.62
N GLY A 155 2.04 -8.85 8.93
CA GLY A 155 2.47 -9.45 10.17
C GLY A 155 3.30 -10.70 9.97
N GLN A 156 4.36 -10.84 10.76
CA GLN A 156 5.24 -11.99 10.74
C GLN A 156 5.50 -12.55 12.16
N VAL A 157 5.98 -13.79 12.23
CA VAL A 157 6.29 -14.49 13.50
C VAL A 157 7.75 -14.94 13.57
N ALA A 158 8.56 -14.61 12.57
CA ALA A 158 9.96 -15.04 12.48
C ALA A 158 10.88 -14.30 13.46
N ALA A 159 10.51 -13.04 13.82
CA ALA A 159 11.17 -12.24 14.85
C ALA A 159 10.12 -11.33 15.50
N THR A 160 9.68 -11.70 16.70
CA THR A 160 8.50 -11.11 17.36
C THR A 160 8.65 -9.61 17.64
N ASP A 161 9.88 -9.15 17.85
CA ASP A 161 10.27 -7.79 18.23
C ASP A 161 10.82 -6.95 17.05
N THR A 162 10.71 -7.42 15.81
CA THR A 162 11.35 -6.77 14.64
C THR A 162 10.34 -6.44 13.56
N ILE A 163 10.51 -5.27 12.91
CA ILE A 163 9.78 -4.87 11.70
C ILE A 163 10.71 -5.07 10.50
N PHE A 164 10.32 -5.92 9.52
CA PHE A 164 11.10 -6.10 8.30
C PHE A 164 10.59 -5.17 7.19
N ARG A 165 11.55 -4.63 6.41
CA ARG A 165 11.30 -3.85 5.20
C ARG A 165 11.19 -4.77 4.00
N GLY A 166 10.21 -4.49 3.14
CA GLY A 166 10.06 -5.10 1.82
C GLY A 166 9.85 -4.04 0.74
N THR A 167 10.90 -3.80 -0.06
CA THR A 167 10.88 -2.88 -1.20
C THR A 167 11.42 -3.53 -2.48
N GLN A 168 11.52 -4.87 -2.50
CA GLN A 168 12.23 -5.61 -3.55
C GLN A 168 13.66 -5.06 -3.74
N ASN A 169 14.35 -4.86 -2.61
CA ASN A 169 15.69 -4.26 -2.52
C ASN A 169 15.76 -2.88 -3.20
N GLY A 170 14.74 -2.04 -3.03
CA GLY A 170 14.68 -0.67 -3.55
C GLY A 170 13.86 -0.48 -4.81
N LYS A 171 13.46 -1.56 -5.49
CA LYS A 171 12.71 -1.47 -6.75
C LYS A 171 11.40 -0.69 -6.62
N THR A 172 10.65 -0.91 -5.52
CA THR A 172 9.33 -0.29 -5.34
C THR A 172 9.37 1.15 -4.82
N VAL A 173 10.58 1.68 -4.52
CA VAL A 173 10.84 3.05 -4.06
C VAL A 173 11.84 3.78 -4.98
N THR A 174 11.82 3.44 -6.26
CA THR A 174 12.77 3.98 -7.26
C THR A 174 12.69 5.51 -7.37
N LEU A 175 11.50 6.10 -7.34
CA LEU A 175 11.35 7.56 -7.44
C LEU A 175 11.88 8.28 -6.21
N LEU A 176 11.73 7.72 -5.01
CA LEU A 176 12.32 8.24 -3.79
C LEU A 176 13.86 8.33 -3.93
N THR A 177 14.48 7.23 -4.34
CA THR A 177 15.94 7.18 -4.48
C THR A 177 16.47 8.03 -5.64
N GLN A 178 15.73 8.15 -6.74
CA GLN A 178 16.08 9.06 -7.84
C GLN A 178 16.02 10.53 -7.44
N ARG A 179 15.04 10.92 -6.63
CA ARG A 179 14.83 12.33 -6.21
C ARG A 179 15.77 12.75 -5.09
N PHE A 180 16.02 11.88 -4.12
CA PHE A 180 16.66 12.22 -2.85
C PHE A 180 17.94 11.41 -2.56
N GLY A 181 18.35 10.54 -3.47
CA GLY A 181 19.50 9.67 -3.32
C GLY A 181 19.22 8.40 -2.49
N PRO A 182 20.17 7.44 -2.49
CA PRO A 182 20.01 6.15 -1.80
C PRO A 182 19.79 6.27 -0.29
N ALA A 183 20.29 7.31 0.35
CA ALA A 183 20.11 7.56 1.78
C ALA A 183 18.64 7.76 2.18
N ALA A 184 17.76 8.18 1.25
CA ALA A 184 16.33 8.28 1.51
C ALA A 184 15.66 6.91 1.71
N GLN A 185 16.26 5.84 1.19
CA GLN A 185 15.79 4.46 1.39
C GLN A 185 16.48 3.77 2.58
N ASN A 186 17.79 4.00 2.78
CA ASN A 186 18.62 3.19 3.67
C ASN A 186 19.26 3.98 4.83
N GLY A 187 19.27 5.31 4.76
CA GLY A 187 19.94 6.16 5.75
C GLY A 187 19.10 6.41 7.02
N PRO A 188 19.66 7.16 7.97
CA PRO A 188 18.97 7.49 9.24
C PRO A 188 17.67 8.28 9.07
N LYS A 189 17.51 9.00 7.96
CA LYS A 189 16.29 9.73 7.60
C LYS A 189 15.36 8.93 6.68
N SER A 190 15.70 7.69 6.31
CA SER A 190 14.76 6.80 5.63
C SER A 190 13.58 6.46 6.54
N PHE A 191 12.49 5.95 5.98
CA PHE A 191 11.34 5.56 6.80
C PHE A 191 11.72 4.54 7.89
N PHE A 192 12.58 3.55 7.58
CA PHE A 192 13.05 2.57 8.55
C PHE A 192 14.07 3.15 9.56
N GLY A 193 14.92 4.09 9.16
CA GLY A 193 15.77 4.84 10.09
C GLY A 193 14.96 5.69 11.06
N LEU A 194 13.86 6.29 10.59
CA LEU A 194 12.94 7.05 11.44
C LEU A 194 12.12 6.14 12.39
N LEU A 195 11.74 4.94 11.95
CA LEU A 195 11.15 3.92 12.83
C LEU A 195 12.13 3.52 13.95
N GLU A 196 13.40 3.33 13.63
CA GLU A 196 14.43 3.03 14.63
C GLU A 196 14.59 4.19 15.63
N THR A 197 14.63 5.42 15.15
CA THR A 197 14.65 6.63 16.00
C THR A 197 13.42 6.71 16.90
N ALA A 198 12.26 6.26 16.43
CA ALA A 198 11.02 6.18 17.23
C ALA A 198 11.00 5.00 18.20
N GLY A 199 12.08 4.21 18.31
CA GLY A 199 12.23 3.10 19.26
C GLY A 199 11.66 1.77 18.76
N CYS A 200 11.56 1.58 17.43
CA CYS A 200 11.24 0.30 16.82
C CYS A 200 12.54 -0.44 16.46
N LYS A 201 12.57 -1.75 16.63
CA LYS A 201 13.63 -2.59 16.09
C LYS A 201 13.30 -2.94 14.64
N VAL A 202 14.19 -2.62 13.72
CA VAL A 202 13.97 -2.75 12.28
C VAL A 202 15.03 -3.61 11.58
N TYR A 203 14.68 -4.16 10.42
CA TYR A 203 15.61 -4.86 9.55
C TYR A 203 15.24 -4.63 8.07
N PRO A 204 16.18 -4.34 7.17
CA PRO A 204 17.59 -4.04 7.47
C PRO A 204 17.73 -2.67 8.18
N ARG A 205 18.82 -2.50 8.95
CA ARG A 205 19.13 -1.24 9.65
C ARG A 205 19.95 -0.27 8.80
N ASP A 206 20.56 -0.77 7.75
CA ASP A 206 21.53 -0.10 6.88
C ASP A 206 21.30 -0.48 5.41
N GLU A 207 22.31 -0.35 4.58
CA GLU A 207 22.29 -0.72 3.15
C GLU A 207 22.24 -2.23 2.89
N SER A 208 22.17 -3.07 3.93
CA SER A 208 22.09 -4.52 3.78
C SER A 208 20.83 -4.93 3.01
N ARG A 209 20.91 -6.09 2.37
CA ARG A 209 19.79 -6.65 1.62
C ARG A 209 18.63 -7.00 2.53
N GLU A 210 17.43 -6.80 2.03
CA GLU A 210 16.21 -7.23 2.68
C GLU A 210 16.21 -8.75 2.90
N LYS A 211 15.56 -9.20 3.98
CA LYS A 211 15.42 -10.62 4.27
C LYS A 211 14.61 -11.30 3.16
N SER A 212 15.14 -12.34 2.55
CA SER A 212 14.58 -13.00 1.36
C SER A 212 13.12 -13.40 1.48
N SER A 213 12.65 -13.72 2.71
CA SER A 213 11.24 -14.06 2.98
C SER A 213 10.32 -12.85 3.06
N PHE A 214 10.86 -11.62 3.12
CA PHE A 214 10.12 -10.37 3.41
C PHE A 214 10.51 -9.22 2.48
N THR A 215 10.86 -9.50 1.24
CA THR A 215 11.27 -8.47 0.27
C THR A 215 10.12 -7.64 -0.30
N GLY A 216 8.88 -7.94 0.03
CA GLY A 216 7.69 -7.30 -0.53
C GLY A 216 6.90 -8.21 -1.47
N GLY A 217 5.59 -8.12 -1.42
CA GLY A 217 4.64 -8.94 -2.18
C GLY A 217 4.00 -8.25 -3.37
N HIS A 218 2.84 -8.76 -3.76
CA HIS A 218 2.10 -8.31 -4.94
C HIS A 218 1.68 -6.83 -4.87
N ILE A 219 1.22 -6.35 -3.71
CA ILE A 219 0.75 -4.97 -3.56
C ILE A 219 1.87 -3.98 -3.87
N VAL A 220 3.02 -4.06 -3.20
CA VAL A 220 4.13 -3.14 -3.46
C VAL A 220 4.70 -3.29 -4.87
N MET A 221 4.65 -4.49 -5.45
CA MET A 221 5.05 -4.72 -6.82
C MET A 221 4.07 -4.15 -7.85
N THR A 222 2.78 -4.10 -7.53
CA THR A 222 1.75 -3.54 -8.42
C THR A 222 1.73 -2.01 -8.36
N TYR A 223 1.83 -1.43 -7.16
CA TYR A 223 1.62 0.00 -6.94
C TYR A 223 2.91 0.79 -6.76
N GLY A 224 4.05 0.14 -6.63
CA GLY A 224 5.36 0.75 -6.42
C GLY A 224 5.79 1.72 -7.52
N SER A 225 6.71 2.60 -7.21
CA SER A 225 7.12 3.71 -8.08
C SER A 225 7.83 3.30 -9.37
N HIS A 226 8.18 2.03 -9.52
CA HIS A 226 8.66 1.43 -10.78
C HIS A 226 7.55 1.12 -11.78
N THR A 227 6.28 1.36 -11.43
CA THR A 227 5.10 1.12 -12.26
C THR A 227 4.42 2.43 -12.66
N VAL A 228 3.36 2.32 -13.47
CA VAL A 228 2.54 3.48 -13.89
C VAL A 228 1.84 4.20 -12.74
N HIS A 229 1.70 3.55 -11.58
CA HIS A 229 1.11 4.16 -10.39
C HIS A 229 2.02 5.19 -9.73
N ALA A 230 3.33 5.05 -9.91
CA ALA A 230 4.37 6.02 -9.49
C ALA A 230 4.28 6.45 -8.01
N ILE A 231 3.92 5.52 -7.11
CA ILE A 231 3.86 5.74 -5.66
C ILE A 231 4.99 4.92 -5.01
N ASP A 232 5.84 5.54 -4.21
CA ASP A 232 6.84 4.80 -3.45
C ASP A 232 6.14 3.87 -2.46
N ALA A 233 6.41 2.56 -2.55
CA ALA A 233 5.68 1.54 -1.79
C ALA A 233 6.62 0.71 -0.93
N ILE A 234 6.30 0.59 0.36
CA ILE A 234 7.05 -0.17 1.35
C ILE A 234 6.12 -1.16 2.05
N GLN A 235 6.42 -2.46 1.95
CA GLN A 235 5.80 -3.47 2.79
C GLN A 235 6.49 -3.47 4.17
N CYS A 236 5.69 -3.42 5.23
CA CYS A 236 6.15 -3.43 6.61
C CYS A 236 5.66 -4.70 7.30
N GLU A 237 6.57 -5.60 7.61
CA GLU A 237 6.30 -6.89 8.26
C GLU A 237 6.48 -6.77 9.77
N PHE A 238 5.43 -6.45 10.48
CA PHE A 238 5.47 -6.25 11.92
C PHE A 238 5.56 -7.57 12.68
N GLY A 239 6.51 -7.68 13.61
CA GLY A 239 6.56 -8.77 14.57
C GLY A 239 5.34 -8.79 15.51
N THR A 240 5.06 -9.92 16.14
CA THR A 240 3.86 -10.09 17.00
C THR A 240 3.78 -9.09 18.14
N GLU A 241 4.92 -8.69 18.72
CA GLU A 241 4.96 -7.73 19.84
C GLU A 241 4.43 -6.33 19.47
N TYR A 242 4.51 -5.95 18.19
CA TYR A 242 4.00 -4.67 17.70
C TYR A 242 2.48 -4.66 17.47
N ARG A 243 1.85 -5.83 17.31
CA ARG A 243 0.44 -5.96 16.89
C ARG A 243 -0.44 -6.67 17.90
N VAL A 244 0.08 -7.04 19.07
CA VAL A 244 -0.77 -7.47 20.19
C VAL A 244 -1.60 -6.29 20.68
N ARG A 245 -2.84 -6.57 21.12
CA ARG A 245 -3.87 -5.58 21.45
C ARG A 245 -3.36 -4.46 22.36
N GLU A 246 -2.55 -4.83 23.36
CA GLU A 246 -2.02 -3.91 24.37
C GLU A 246 -0.97 -2.94 23.79
N LYS A 247 -0.33 -3.30 22.67
CA LYS A 247 0.75 -2.54 22.03
C LYS A 247 0.33 -1.77 20.78
N VAL A 248 -0.82 -2.11 20.17
CA VAL A 248 -1.27 -1.51 18.91
C VAL A 248 -1.23 0.03 18.95
N LYS A 249 -1.70 0.66 20.02
CA LYS A 249 -1.72 2.14 20.12
C LYS A 249 -0.32 2.74 20.26
N ASP A 250 0.56 2.10 21.02
CA ASP A 250 1.96 2.52 21.17
C ASP A 250 2.69 2.38 19.83
N THR A 251 2.55 1.24 19.17
CA THR A 251 3.11 0.99 17.85
C THR A 251 2.60 2.01 16.84
N ALA A 252 1.30 2.26 16.77
CA ALA A 252 0.70 3.26 15.89
C ALA A 252 1.27 4.66 16.13
N THR A 253 1.49 5.04 17.38
CA THR A 253 2.09 6.34 17.76
C THR A 253 3.54 6.45 17.26
N LYS A 254 4.36 5.42 17.46
CA LYS A 254 5.75 5.37 16.98
C LYS A 254 5.83 5.43 15.45
N VAL A 255 5.00 4.63 14.77
CA VAL A 255 4.95 4.62 13.31
C VAL A 255 4.45 5.96 12.76
N ALA A 256 3.43 6.56 13.39
CA ALA A 256 2.92 7.87 12.98
C ALA A 256 3.98 8.98 13.14
N THR A 257 4.85 8.90 14.16
CA THR A 257 5.99 9.81 14.30
C THR A 257 6.96 9.68 13.13
N ALA A 258 7.31 8.45 12.75
CA ALA A 258 8.18 8.20 11.60
C ALA A 258 7.52 8.66 10.28
N VAL A 259 6.22 8.45 10.11
CA VAL A 259 5.46 8.90 8.94
C VAL A 259 5.45 10.41 8.83
N GLU A 260 5.21 11.14 9.92
CA GLU A 260 5.20 12.60 9.94
C GLU A 260 6.56 13.18 9.51
N GLU A 261 7.65 12.69 10.11
CA GLU A 261 9.01 13.15 9.78
C GLU A 261 9.40 12.78 8.33
N PHE A 262 9.07 11.57 7.89
CA PHE A 262 9.28 11.17 6.50
C PHE A 262 8.49 12.05 5.52
N ALA A 263 7.24 12.35 5.84
CA ALA A 263 6.41 13.19 4.99
C ALA A 263 6.96 14.62 4.89
N LYS A 264 7.42 15.20 5.98
CA LYS A 264 8.09 16.53 5.99
C LYS A 264 9.34 16.54 5.12
N LEU A 265 10.14 15.47 5.16
CA LEU A 265 11.41 15.40 4.42
C LEU A 265 11.22 15.14 2.92
N TYR A 266 10.22 14.35 2.54
CA TYR A 266 10.19 13.77 1.19
C TYR A 266 8.86 13.95 0.44
N LEU A 267 7.75 14.20 1.14
CA LEU A 267 6.43 14.20 0.50
C LEU A 267 5.75 15.58 0.49
N LEU A 268 5.91 16.34 1.57
CA LEU A 268 5.31 17.65 1.69
C LEU A 268 6.38 18.66 1.23
N GLU A 269 6.18 19.27 0.07
CA GLU A 269 7.05 20.38 -0.32
C GLU A 269 6.84 21.56 0.61
N ASP A 270 7.93 22.20 1.04
CA ASP A 270 7.86 23.59 1.37
C ASP A 270 7.38 24.33 0.12
N LYS A 271 6.17 24.87 0.16
CA LYS A 271 5.73 25.83 -0.84
C LYS A 271 6.71 27.01 -0.72
N LYS A 272 7.77 26.97 -1.52
CA LYS A 272 8.53 28.19 -1.79
C LYS A 272 7.55 29.14 -2.48
N HIS A 273 7.09 30.11 -1.72
CA HIS A 273 6.35 31.27 -2.20
C HIS A 273 7.22 32.13 -3.12
#